data_e58930c55ceeb86e70b1160128e5e3b8
#
_entry.id   e58930c55ceeb86e70b1160128e5e3b8
#
_cell.length_a   1.000
_cell.length_b   1.000
_cell.length_c   1.000
_cell.angle_alpha   90.00
_cell.angle_beta   90.00
_cell.angle_gamma   90.00
#
_symmetry.space_group_name_H-M   'P 1'
#
loop_
_entity.id
_entity.type
_entity.pdbx_description
1 polymer ?
#
loop_
_entity_poly.entity_id
_entity_poly.type
_entity_poly.pdbx_seq_one_letter_code
_entity_poly.pdbx_strand_id
1 'polypeptide(L)'
;RGLFGHHVGRLVNLEISGEVIGKDYVGLAVGTYVNCHRVDYTCIENVTVSGHVEGDEYVGGLSGEYSAVYRCVNKATVVGNVNVGGLVGVSSTLVDGCMNLGEVRGESYVAGVLGNHNAGNVINCMNLGTVVGTGHNVGGITGYSRQQGKVLNNINYGEVSGSYNVGGICGFCSDNSIRDDVTALRNNVNIGDVQGNQENKTGAICGYNTDEVKHNFWLYDPAYSKGMAVGVNNSGGAVAENVYLTEDQLKGETSAEPYYVSGTDSYFELVDALTAWAADNTDTSQWDDPVVLGGWVYSSETGYPEVTAEPAQKPQGGIGTDPTFEILTDRYEVSCYSSE
;
A
#
# COMPACT_ATOMS: atom_id res chain seq x y z
N ARG A 1 -16.19 -13.91 13.57
CA ARG A 1 -16.32 -14.65 12.30
C ARG A 1 -17.31 -13.90 11.44
N GLY A 2 -16.91 -13.46 10.25
CA GLY A 2 -17.75 -12.69 9.32
C GLY A 2 -18.89 -13.48 8.70
N LEU A 3 -19.30 -13.07 7.49
CA LEU A 3 -20.33 -13.78 6.72
C LEU A 3 -19.99 -15.27 6.58
N PHE A 4 -18.69 -15.59 6.42
CA PHE A 4 -18.16 -16.96 6.43
C PHE A 4 -17.06 -17.10 7.49
N GLY A 5 -17.15 -18.09 8.36
CA GLY A 5 -16.09 -18.41 9.33
C GLY A 5 -14.84 -18.97 8.66
N HIS A 6 -15.05 -19.95 7.76
CA HIS A 6 -14.07 -20.51 6.82
C HIS A 6 -14.67 -20.48 5.42
N HIS A 7 -13.89 -20.09 4.43
CA HIS A 7 -14.35 -20.07 3.05
C HIS A 7 -13.32 -20.70 2.10
N VAL A 8 -13.83 -21.40 1.10
CA VAL A 8 -13.07 -21.92 -0.04
C VAL A 8 -13.80 -21.51 -1.30
N GLY A 9 -13.13 -20.87 -2.23
CA GLY A 9 -13.71 -20.40 -3.47
C GLY A 9 -13.63 -18.88 -3.63
N ARG A 10 -14.38 -18.34 -4.58
CA ARG A 10 -14.36 -16.90 -4.88
C ARG A 10 -15.55 -16.19 -4.26
N LEU A 11 -15.27 -15.04 -3.65
CA LEU A 11 -16.27 -14.05 -3.29
C LEU A 11 -16.11 -12.86 -4.23
N VAL A 12 -17.11 -12.59 -5.05
CA VAL A 12 -17.00 -11.56 -6.10
C VAL A 12 -18.23 -10.67 -6.15
N ASN A 13 -18.02 -9.37 -6.40
CA ASN A 13 -19.08 -8.40 -6.66
C ASN A 13 -20.11 -8.33 -5.51
N LEU A 14 -19.66 -8.13 -4.28
CA LEU A 14 -20.51 -8.08 -3.10
C LEU A 14 -20.35 -6.75 -2.35
N GLU A 15 -21.46 -6.28 -1.80
CA GLU A 15 -21.47 -5.30 -0.74
C GLU A 15 -21.89 -5.95 0.57
N ILE A 16 -21.07 -5.83 1.60
CA ILE A 16 -21.32 -6.42 2.92
C ILE A 16 -21.30 -5.31 3.94
N SER A 17 -22.38 -5.18 4.72
CA SER A 17 -22.45 -4.21 5.79
C SER A 17 -22.89 -4.86 7.10
N GLY A 18 -22.35 -4.40 8.20
CA GLY A 18 -22.73 -4.92 9.51
C GLY A 18 -21.67 -4.74 10.58
N GLU A 19 -21.85 -5.46 11.66
CA GLU A 19 -20.95 -5.50 12.79
C GLU A 19 -20.50 -6.94 13.04
N VAL A 20 -19.20 -7.14 13.18
CA VAL A 20 -18.64 -8.45 13.54
C VAL A 20 -17.69 -8.27 14.71
N ILE A 21 -18.04 -8.91 15.83
CA ILE A 21 -17.20 -8.97 17.01
C ILE A 21 -16.77 -10.43 17.22
N GLY A 22 -15.48 -10.64 17.37
CA GLY A 22 -14.91 -11.96 17.55
C GLY A 22 -13.67 -11.93 18.43
N LYS A 23 -12.99 -13.06 18.55
CA LYS A 23 -11.70 -13.10 19.21
C LYS A 23 -10.59 -13.07 18.17
N ASP A 24 -10.41 -14.16 17.46
CA ASP A 24 -9.34 -14.35 16.49
C ASP A 24 -9.92 -14.62 15.09
N TYR A 25 -9.18 -14.24 14.04
CA TYR A 25 -9.56 -14.43 12.65
C TYR A 25 -10.90 -13.78 12.31
N VAL A 26 -10.94 -12.46 12.40
CA VAL A 26 -12.15 -11.67 12.27
C VAL A 26 -12.12 -10.81 11.01
N GLY A 27 -13.18 -10.87 10.21
CA GLY A 27 -13.40 -10.02 9.05
C GLY A 27 -14.88 -10.02 8.65
N LEU A 28 -15.38 -8.96 8.03
CA LEU A 28 -16.79 -8.89 7.61
C LEU A 28 -17.16 -9.95 6.58
N ALA A 29 -16.28 -10.21 5.63
CA ALA A 29 -16.52 -11.24 4.62
C ALA A 29 -16.13 -12.63 5.14
N VAL A 30 -14.89 -12.80 5.58
CA VAL A 30 -14.31 -14.12 5.90
C VAL A 30 -13.47 -14.03 7.16
N GLY A 31 -13.57 -15.03 8.05
CA GLY A 31 -12.65 -15.17 9.16
C GLY A 31 -11.28 -15.64 8.70
N THR A 32 -11.23 -16.81 8.06
CA THR A 32 -10.00 -17.37 7.50
C THR A 32 -10.28 -18.16 6.23
N TYR A 33 -9.29 -18.23 5.36
CA TYR A 33 -9.32 -19.10 4.19
C TYR A 33 -8.63 -20.44 4.48
N VAL A 34 -9.22 -21.53 4.02
CA VAL A 34 -8.56 -22.82 4.04
C VAL A 34 -7.64 -22.92 2.81
N ASN A 35 -6.36 -22.93 3.11
CA ASN A 35 -5.19 -23.20 2.28
C ASN A 35 -5.48 -23.63 0.84
N CYS A 36 -5.55 -22.68 -0.09
CA CYS A 36 -5.47 -22.94 -1.52
C CYS A 36 -4.29 -22.15 -2.08
N HIS A 37 -3.20 -22.84 -2.33
CA HIS A 37 -2.00 -22.28 -2.98
C HIS A 37 -2.21 -21.87 -4.44
N ARG A 38 -3.46 -21.78 -4.91
CA ARG A 38 -3.77 -21.38 -6.28
C ARG A 38 -4.66 -20.15 -6.29
N VAL A 39 -4.10 -19.06 -6.73
CA VAL A 39 -4.75 -17.76 -6.92
C VAL A 39 -6.04 -17.88 -7.75
N ASP A 40 -6.13 -18.88 -8.64
CA ASP A 40 -7.27 -19.05 -9.54
C ASP A 40 -8.57 -19.54 -8.87
N TYR A 41 -8.50 -20.03 -7.64
CA TYR A 41 -9.66 -20.71 -7.03
C TYR A 41 -10.18 -20.07 -5.74
N THR A 42 -9.39 -19.21 -5.08
CA THR A 42 -9.78 -18.61 -3.81
C THR A 42 -9.35 -17.15 -3.76
N CYS A 43 -10.29 -16.25 -3.96
CA CYS A 43 -10.03 -14.82 -3.83
C CYS A 43 -11.28 -14.06 -3.39
N ILE A 44 -11.05 -12.88 -2.86
CA ILE A 44 -12.07 -11.86 -2.67
C ILE A 44 -11.83 -10.79 -3.72
N GLU A 45 -12.79 -10.57 -4.61
CA GLU A 45 -12.64 -9.64 -5.73
C GLU A 45 -13.85 -8.71 -5.85
N ASN A 46 -13.59 -7.41 -5.99
CA ASN A 46 -14.62 -6.39 -6.13
C ASN A 46 -15.67 -6.48 -5.00
N VAL A 47 -15.20 -6.51 -3.76
CA VAL A 47 -16.04 -6.57 -2.57
C VAL A 47 -15.86 -5.29 -1.76
N THR A 48 -16.97 -4.65 -1.44
CA THR A 48 -16.99 -3.50 -0.53
C THR A 48 -17.55 -3.91 0.81
N VAL A 49 -16.85 -3.56 1.89
CA VAL A 49 -17.33 -3.79 3.26
C VAL A 49 -17.49 -2.48 4.01
N SER A 50 -18.50 -2.42 4.90
CA SER A 50 -18.78 -1.24 5.73
C SER A 50 -19.37 -1.64 7.09
N GLY A 51 -19.15 -0.79 8.10
CA GLY A 51 -19.65 -1.00 9.46
C GLY A 51 -18.54 -1.11 10.48
N HIS A 52 -18.50 -2.19 11.27
CA HIS A 52 -17.54 -2.35 12.37
C HIS A 52 -17.01 -3.77 12.47
N VAL A 53 -15.70 -3.88 12.67
CA VAL A 53 -15.00 -5.15 12.92
C VAL A 53 -14.19 -5.02 14.20
N GLU A 54 -14.38 -5.91 15.16
CA GLU A 54 -13.62 -5.94 16.41
C GLU A 54 -13.12 -7.36 16.71
N GLY A 55 -11.85 -7.48 17.09
CA GLY A 55 -11.24 -8.76 17.46
C GLY A 55 -9.99 -8.60 18.30
N ASP A 56 -9.30 -9.71 18.56
CA ASP A 56 -8.03 -9.74 19.28
C ASP A 56 -6.85 -9.91 18.31
N GLU A 57 -6.77 -11.05 17.64
CA GLU A 57 -5.70 -11.33 16.69
C GLU A 57 -6.23 -11.64 15.30
N TYR A 58 -5.47 -11.25 14.27
CA TYR A 58 -5.80 -11.48 12.85
C TYR A 58 -7.12 -10.83 12.46
N VAL A 59 -7.15 -9.51 12.54
CA VAL A 59 -8.35 -8.71 12.31
C VAL A 59 -8.22 -7.92 11.02
N GLY A 60 -9.17 -8.07 10.12
CA GLY A 60 -9.23 -7.31 8.88
C GLY A 60 -10.66 -6.90 8.51
N GLY A 61 -10.82 -5.79 7.84
CA GLY A 61 -12.15 -5.36 7.40
C GLY A 61 -12.85 -6.40 6.52
N LEU A 62 -12.10 -6.99 5.59
CA LEU A 62 -12.57 -8.07 4.71
C LEU A 62 -12.32 -9.45 5.31
N SER A 63 -11.05 -9.72 5.66
CA SER A 63 -10.62 -11.05 6.08
C SER A 63 -9.60 -11.00 7.21
N GLY A 64 -9.71 -11.92 8.18
CA GLY A 64 -8.71 -12.07 9.24
C GLY A 64 -7.39 -12.61 8.72
N GLU A 65 -7.41 -13.64 7.87
CA GLU A 65 -6.21 -14.38 7.46
C GLU A 65 -6.28 -14.90 6.02
N TYR A 66 -5.12 -14.89 5.33
CA TYR A 66 -4.77 -15.61 4.09
C TYR A 66 -5.72 -15.46 2.90
N SER A 67 -6.11 -14.28 2.54
CA SER A 67 -6.94 -14.08 1.34
C SER A 67 -6.14 -13.35 0.26
N ALA A 68 -6.21 -13.85 -0.97
CA ALA A 68 -5.90 -13.05 -2.13
C ALA A 68 -7.05 -12.05 -2.33
N VAL A 69 -6.72 -10.78 -2.42
CA VAL A 69 -7.71 -9.70 -2.43
C VAL A 69 -7.45 -8.77 -3.61
N TYR A 70 -8.47 -8.58 -4.43
CA TYR A 70 -8.39 -7.76 -5.64
C TYR A 70 -9.48 -6.69 -5.66
N ARG A 71 -9.11 -5.43 -5.90
CA ARG A 71 -10.05 -4.33 -6.15
C ARG A 71 -11.14 -4.21 -5.10
N CYS A 72 -10.78 -4.46 -3.83
CA CYS A 72 -11.73 -4.42 -2.72
C CYS A 72 -11.63 -3.11 -1.95
N VAL A 73 -12.74 -2.71 -1.32
CA VAL A 73 -12.84 -1.47 -0.57
C VAL A 73 -13.29 -1.75 0.86
N ASN A 74 -12.51 -1.28 1.83
CA ASN A 74 -12.94 -1.22 3.22
C ASN A 74 -13.43 0.17 3.60
N LYS A 75 -14.67 0.27 4.09
CA LYS A 75 -15.27 1.46 4.72
C LYS A 75 -15.59 1.23 6.20
N ALA A 76 -15.31 0.03 6.71
CA ALA A 76 -15.58 -0.31 8.11
C ALA A 76 -14.45 0.22 9.01
N THR A 77 -14.81 0.58 10.24
CA THR A 77 -13.84 0.74 11.32
C THR A 77 -13.35 -0.64 11.76
N VAL A 78 -12.03 -0.80 11.86
CA VAL A 78 -11.38 -2.06 12.24
C VAL A 78 -10.62 -1.86 13.54
N VAL A 79 -10.92 -2.66 14.54
CA VAL A 79 -10.30 -2.60 15.87
C VAL A 79 -9.77 -3.98 16.27
N GLY A 80 -8.52 -4.06 16.70
CA GLY A 80 -7.93 -5.31 17.17
C GLY A 80 -6.71 -5.06 18.05
N ASN A 81 -6.02 -6.11 18.44
CA ASN A 81 -4.77 -5.97 19.18
C ASN A 81 -3.56 -6.26 18.26
N VAL A 82 -3.50 -7.43 17.65
CA VAL A 82 -2.32 -7.86 16.89
C VAL A 82 -2.70 -8.31 15.48
N ASN A 83 -1.88 -7.96 14.49
CA ASN A 83 -2.12 -8.24 13.07
C ASN A 83 -3.45 -7.64 12.58
N VAL A 84 -3.52 -6.33 12.62
CA VAL A 84 -4.74 -5.56 12.30
C VAL A 84 -4.56 -4.82 10.98
N GLY A 85 -5.36 -5.15 9.99
CA GLY A 85 -5.34 -4.49 8.69
C GLY A 85 -6.71 -3.98 8.27
N GLY A 86 -6.75 -2.84 7.60
CA GLY A 86 -8.01 -2.31 7.07
C GLY A 86 -8.70 -3.28 6.11
N LEU A 87 -7.94 -4.01 5.31
CA LEU A 87 -8.46 -5.07 4.43
C LEU A 87 -8.24 -6.46 5.04
N VAL A 88 -6.99 -6.80 5.36
CA VAL A 88 -6.60 -8.16 5.77
C VAL A 88 -5.69 -8.11 7.00
N GLY A 89 -5.94 -8.96 7.99
CA GLY A 89 -5.09 -9.05 9.18
C GLY A 89 -3.71 -9.61 8.85
N VAL A 90 -3.64 -10.79 8.22
CA VAL A 90 -2.39 -11.41 7.78
C VAL A 90 -2.55 -12.08 6.41
N SER A 91 -1.56 -11.91 5.55
CA SER A 91 -1.53 -12.59 4.24
C SER A 91 -0.13 -13.00 3.82
N SER A 92 -0.08 -14.08 3.01
CA SER A 92 1.09 -14.50 2.25
C SER A 92 0.80 -14.56 0.74
N THR A 93 -0.24 -13.84 0.30
CA THR A 93 -0.74 -13.86 -1.07
C THR A 93 -0.87 -12.43 -1.60
N LEU A 94 -1.35 -12.29 -2.81
CA LEU A 94 -1.52 -11.02 -3.50
C LEU A 94 -2.65 -10.17 -2.89
N VAL A 95 -2.36 -8.91 -2.61
CA VAL A 95 -3.32 -7.84 -2.30
C VAL A 95 -3.12 -6.74 -3.33
N ASP A 96 -4.05 -6.58 -4.26
CA ASP A 96 -3.90 -5.74 -5.44
C ASP A 96 -5.09 -4.80 -5.67
N GLY A 97 -4.79 -3.53 -5.95
CA GLY A 97 -5.78 -2.53 -6.33
C GLY A 97 -6.83 -2.24 -5.25
N CYS A 98 -6.49 -2.44 -3.99
CA CYS A 98 -7.42 -2.34 -2.88
C CYS A 98 -7.35 -0.98 -2.18
N MET A 99 -8.48 -0.55 -1.59
CA MET A 99 -8.61 0.75 -0.94
C MET A 99 -9.15 0.61 0.49
N ASN A 100 -8.47 1.27 1.43
CA ASN A 100 -8.99 1.45 2.77
C ASN A 100 -9.44 2.90 3.01
N LEU A 101 -10.70 3.08 3.37
CA LEU A 101 -11.31 4.34 3.77
C LEU A 101 -11.66 4.38 5.26
N GLY A 102 -11.66 3.21 5.90
CA GLY A 102 -12.02 3.07 7.32
C GLY A 102 -10.86 3.34 8.26
N GLU A 103 -11.18 3.74 9.48
CA GLU A 103 -10.20 3.87 10.55
C GLU A 103 -9.74 2.48 11.00
N VAL A 104 -8.43 2.34 11.28
CA VAL A 104 -7.81 1.11 11.77
C VAL A 104 -7.11 1.38 13.09
N ARG A 105 -7.46 0.62 14.14
CA ARG A 105 -6.87 0.74 15.47
C ARG A 105 -6.35 -0.62 15.96
N GLY A 106 -5.16 -0.60 16.57
CA GLY A 106 -4.61 -1.82 17.16
C GLY A 106 -3.45 -1.56 18.10
N GLU A 107 -2.82 -2.62 18.57
CA GLU A 107 -1.59 -2.52 19.33
C GLU A 107 -0.37 -2.68 18.41
N SER A 108 -0.22 -3.82 17.76
CA SER A 108 0.99 -4.14 17.00
C SER A 108 0.67 -4.78 15.64
N TYR A 109 1.55 -4.55 14.66
CA TYR A 109 1.35 -4.97 13.26
C TYR A 109 0.04 -4.39 12.69
N VAL A 110 -0.07 -3.07 12.76
CA VAL A 110 -1.29 -2.33 12.41
C VAL A 110 -1.08 -1.60 11.09
N ALA A 111 -2.02 -1.71 10.17
CA ALA A 111 -1.92 -1.01 8.89
C ALA A 111 -3.27 -0.70 8.23
N GLY A 112 -3.25 0.28 7.32
CA GLY A 112 -4.42 0.62 6.53
C GLY A 112 -4.86 -0.49 5.58
N VAL A 113 -3.93 -1.29 5.05
CA VAL A 113 -4.25 -2.37 4.10
C VAL A 113 -4.02 -3.75 4.71
N LEU A 114 -2.78 -4.08 5.07
CA LEU A 114 -2.40 -5.42 5.52
C LEU A 114 -1.56 -5.35 6.79
N GLY A 115 -2.07 -5.88 7.90
CA GLY A 115 -1.39 -5.85 9.20
C GLY A 115 -0.04 -6.56 9.16
N ASN A 116 0.00 -7.80 8.71
CA ASN A 116 1.21 -8.61 8.64
C ASN A 116 1.34 -9.29 7.27
N HIS A 117 2.34 -8.85 6.52
CA HIS A 117 2.67 -9.33 5.18
C HIS A 117 3.80 -10.35 5.26
N ASN A 118 3.46 -11.63 5.16
CA ASN A 118 4.43 -12.71 5.28
C ASN A 118 5.16 -13.03 3.98
N ALA A 119 4.48 -12.92 2.85
CA ALA A 119 4.97 -13.15 1.50
C ALA A 119 3.95 -12.65 0.46
N GLY A 120 4.23 -12.78 -0.81
CA GLY A 120 3.35 -12.30 -1.89
C GLY A 120 3.57 -10.82 -2.19
N ASN A 121 2.59 -10.19 -2.82
CA ASN A 121 2.71 -8.81 -3.26
C ASN A 121 1.57 -7.95 -2.72
N VAL A 122 1.89 -6.77 -2.19
CA VAL A 122 0.94 -5.70 -1.88
C VAL A 122 1.17 -4.59 -2.88
N ILE A 123 0.31 -4.49 -3.89
CA ILE A 123 0.52 -3.61 -5.02
C ILE A 123 -0.71 -2.76 -5.35
N ASN A 124 -0.47 -1.58 -5.92
CA ASN A 124 -1.52 -0.68 -6.42
C ASN A 124 -2.59 -0.33 -5.36
N CYS A 125 -2.26 -0.42 -4.08
CA CYS A 125 -3.20 -0.19 -2.99
C CYS A 125 -3.16 1.24 -2.48
N MET A 126 -4.29 1.67 -1.90
CA MET A 126 -4.47 3.02 -1.39
C MET A 126 -5.04 2.98 0.03
N ASN A 127 -4.44 3.76 0.93
CA ASN A 127 -4.99 4.01 2.25
C ASN A 127 -5.37 5.49 2.42
N LEU A 128 -6.63 5.77 2.71
CA LEU A 128 -7.14 7.09 3.07
C LEU A 128 -7.59 7.14 4.54
N GLY A 129 -7.74 5.97 5.17
CA GLY A 129 -8.16 5.88 6.57
C GLY A 129 -7.02 6.17 7.54
N THR A 130 -7.35 6.72 8.71
CA THR A 130 -6.41 6.91 9.81
C THR A 130 -5.98 5.55 10.39
N VAL A 131 -4.68 5.42 10.68
CA VAL A 131 -4.09 4.22 11.27
C VAL A 131 -3.48 4.56 12.63
N VAL A 132 -3.96 3.92 13.69
CA VAL A 132 -3.51 4.15 15.05
C VAL A 132 -3.01 2.86 15.70
N GLY A 133 -1.72 2.80 15.99
CA GLY A 133 -1.11 1.72 16.74
C GLY A 133 -0.59 2.17 18.10
N THR A 134 -0.90 1.46 19.17
CA THR A 134 -0.38 1.79 20.51
C THR A 134 0.97 1.14 20.82
N GLY A 135 1.36 0.12 20.06
CA GLY A 135 2.62 -0.62 20.19
C GLY A 135 3.58 -0.39 19.00
N HIS A 136 3.89 -1.42 18.28
CA HIS A 136 4.96 -1.41 17.27
C HIS A 136 4.51 -1.90 15.88
N ASN A 137 5.31 -1.53 14.87
CA ASN A 137 5.14 -1.92 13.48
C ASN A 137 3.81 -1.41 12.92
N VAL A 138 3.74 -0.09 12.78
CA VAL A 138 2.55 0.61 12.30
C VAL A 138 2.85 1.26 10.95
N GLY A 139 2.04 0.95 9.95
CA GLY A 139 2.24 1.47 8.60
C GLY A 139 0.94 1.86 7.88
N GLY A 140 1.02 2.80 6.96
CA GLY A 140 -0.14 3.20 6.17
C GLY A 140 -0.65 2.09 5.25
N ILE A 141 0.26 1.28 4.70
CA ILE A 141 -0.05 0.17 3.81
C ILE A 141 0.20 -1.17 4.48
N THR A 142 1.39 -1.41 5.05
CA THR A 142 1.72 -2.66 5.75
C THR A 142 2.31 -2.39 7.12
N GLY A 143 1.87 -3.08 8.17
CA GLY A 143 2.46 -2.98 9.50
C GLY A 143 3.83 -3.64 9.55
N TYR A 144 3.92 -4.85 9.05
CA TYR A 144 5.14 -5.63 8.93
C TYR A 144 5.20 -6.33 7.57
N SER A 145 6.35 -6.26 6.92
CA SER A 145 6.61 -6.98 5.66
C SER A 145 7.88 -7.79 5.77
N ARG A 146 7.84 -9.07 5.36
CA ARG A 146 8.96 -10.00 5.45
C ARG A 146 8.99 -11.01 4.30
N GLN A 147 10.11 -11.74 4.18
CA GLN A 147 10.25 -12.96 3.39
C GLN A 147 9.78 -12.83 1.94
N GLN A 148 10.43 -11.98 1.15
CA GLN A 148 10.11 -11.79 -0.26
C GLN A 148 8.77 -11.05 -0.54
N GLY A 149 8.18 -10.48 0.49
CA GLY A 149 7.00 -9.64 0.33
C GLY A 149 7.34 -8.34 -0.38
N LYS A 150 6.74 -8.11 -1.54
CA LYS A 150 6.90 -6.86 -2.30
C LYS A 150 5.78 -5.89 -1.95
N VAL A 151 6.15 -4.65 -1.62
CA VAL A 151 5.22 -3.55 -1.37
C VAL A 151 5.51 -2.47 -2.40
N LEU A 152 4.80 -2.50 -3.52
CA LEU A 152 5.12 -1.71 -4.70
C LEU A 152 3.93 -0.87 -5.16
N ASN A 153 4.21 0.36 -5.61
CA ASN A 153 3.21 1.13 -6.34
C ASN A 153 1.97 1.47 -5.50
N ASN A 154 2.15 1.72 -4.20
CA ASN A 154 1.06 2.03 -3.28
C ASN A 154 1.09 3.49 -2.84
N ILE A 155 -0.05 4.00 -2.37
CA ILE A 155 -0.14 5.35 -1.84
C ILE A 155 -0.85 5.38 -0.49
N ASN A 156 -0.29 6.16 0.45
CA ASN A 156 -0.91 6.48 1.72
C ASN A 156 -1.26 7.96 1.83
N TYR A 157 -2.52 8.26 2.05
CA TYR A 157 -3.04 9.59 2.39
C TYR A 157 -3.38 9.71 3.87
N GLY A 158 -3.66 8.59 4.52
CA GLY A 158 -4.12 8.56 5.91
C GLY A 158 -3.02 8.91 6.90
N GLU A 159 -3.40 9.57 7.99
CA GLU A 159 -2.52 9.78 9.14
C GLU A 159 -2.13 8.42 9.74
N VAL A 160 -0.84 8.26 10.07
CA VAL A 160 -0.29 7.06 10.70
C VAL A 160 0.36 7.43 12.02
N SER A 161 -0.12 6.87 13.12
CA SER A 161 0.43 7.13 14.44
C SER A 161 0.73 5.84 15.21
N GLY A 162 1.85 5.84 15.96
CA GLY A 162 2.27 4.65 16.70
C GLY A 162 3.36 4.93 17.72
N SER A 163 3.80 3.87 18.44
CA SER A 163 4.86 4.04 19.43
C SER A 163 6.26 3.90 18.82
N TYR A 164 6.54 2.84 18.10
CA TYR A 164 7.83 2.68 17.41
C TYR A 164 7.73 1.78 16.17
N ASN A 165 8.69 1.90 15.27
CA ASN A 165 8.67 1.36 13.92
C ASN A 165 7.40 1.84 13.18
N VAL A 166 7.29 3.16 13.03
CA VAL A 166 6.15 3.81 12.40
C VAL A 166 6.56 4.33 11.03
N GLY A 167 5.87 3.93 10.00
CA GLY A 167 6.14 4.36 8.62
C GLY A 167 4.89 4.71 7.84
N GLY A 168 4.99 5.68 6.96
CA GLY A 168 3.85 6.07 6.12
C GLY A 168 3.40 4.96 5.17
N ILE A 169 4.31 4.07 4.78
CA ILE A 169 4.02 2.90 3.95
C ILE A 169 4.16 1.62 4.77
N CYS A 170 5.31 1.38 5.42
CA CYS A 170 5.59 0.16 6.15
C CYS A 170 6.16 0.44 7.53
N GLY A 171 5.62 -0.19 8.57
CA GLY A 171 6.15 -0.07 9.93
C GLY A 171 7.53 -0.71 10.05
N PHE A 172 7.64 -1.98 9.69
CA PHE A 172 8.90 -2.71 9.67
C PHE A 172 9.03 -3.57 8.41
N CYS A 173 10.07 -3.30 7.67
CA CYS A 173 10.46 -4.09 6.50
C CYS A 173 11.66 -4.97 6.84
N SER A 174 11.50 -6.28 6.73
CA SER A 174 12.52 -7.26 7.10
C SER A 174 12.75 -8.27 5.99
N ASP A 175 13.96 -8.30 5.46
CA ASP A 175 14.42 -9.42 4.65
C ASP A 175 15.17 -10.42 5.51
N ASN A 176 14.70 -11.66 5.50
CA ASN A 176 15.42 -12.83 6.00
C ASN A 176 15.77 -13.78 4.86
N SER A 177 15.63 -13.34 3.60
CA SER A 177 15.92 -14.19 2.45
C SER A 177 17.40 -14.14 2.08
N ILE A 178 17.93 -15.29 1.67
CA ILE A 178 19.30 -15.46 1.17
C ILE A 178 19.37 -15.17 -0.35
N ARG A 179 18.35 -14.54 -0.92
CA ARG A 179 18.23 -14.30 -2.38
C ARG A 179 18.43 -12.84 -2.73
N ASP A 180 19.26 -12.60 -3.72
CA ASP A 180 19.77 -11.28 -4.12
C ASP A 180 18.78 -10.38 -4.89
N ASP A 181 17.54 -10.80 -5.14
CA ASP A 181 16.61 -10.12 -6.05
C ASP A 181 15.33 -9.57 -5.40
N VAL A 182 15.29 -9.45 -4.09
CA VAL A 182 14.06 -9.05 -3.38
C VAL A 182 14.11 -7.59 -2.96
N THR A 183 13.23 -6.82 -3.54
CA THR A 183 13.04 -5.42 -3.21
C THR A 183 11.72 -5.22 -2.52
N ALA A 184 11.77 -4.89 -1.27
CA ALA A 184 10.60 -4.86 -0.43
C ALA A 184 9.72 -3.61 -0.60
N LEU A 185 10.30 -2.42 -0.72
CA LEU A 185 9.57 -1.15 -0.76
C LEU A 185 10.02 -0.28 -1.93
N ARG A 186 9.22 -0.20 -3.01
CA ARG A 186 9.52 0.64 -4.17
C ARG A 186 8.30 1.30 -4.79
N ASN A 187 8.52 2.47 -5.38
CA ASN A 187 7.53 3.24 -6.13
C ASN A 187 6.27 3.55 -5.31
N ASN A 188 6.42 3.78 -4.00
CA ASN A 188 5.32 4.13 -3.14
C ASN A 188 5.33 5.64 -2.85
N VAL A 189 4.15 6.18 -2.59
CA VAL A 189 3.96 7.59 -2.24
C VAL A 189 3.29 7.70 -0.86
N ASN A 190 3.87 8.50 0.03
CA ASN A 190 3.24 8.85 1.29
C ASN A 190 2.91 10.34 1.34
N ILE A 191 1.64 10.66 1.54
CA ILE A 191 1.14 12.03 1.70
C ILE A 191 0.70 12.27 3.15
N GLY A 192 0.25 11.20 3.82
CA GLY A 192 -0.25 11.29 5.20
C GLY A 192 0.83 11.59 6.22
N ASP A 193 0.44 12.27 7.28
CA ASP A 193 1.30 12.54 8.43
C ASP A 193 1.72 11.26 9.13
N VAL A 194 2.98 11.21 9.58
CA VAL A 194 3.53 10.06 10.29
C VAL A 194 4.05 10.48 11.66
N GLN A 195 3.45 9.95 12.71
CA GLN A 195 3.77 10.29 14.09
C GLN A 195 4.20 9.06 14.89
N GLY A 196 5.41 9.08 15.42
CA GLY A 196 5.94 8.04 16.29
C GLY A 196 6.51 8.60 17.59
N ASN A 197 6.35 7.87 18.69
CA ASN A 197 6.90 8.28 19.98
C ASN A 197 8.44 8.19 20.04
N GLN A 198 9.04 7.42 19.14
CA GLN A 198 10.49 7.28 19.03
C GLN A 198 10.96 7.84 17.69
N GLU A 199 11.63 8.99 17.76
CA GLU A 199 12.10 9.73 16.58
C GLU A 199 12.95 8.91 15.63
N ASN A 200 13.86 8.10 16.17
CA ASN A 200 14.79 7.29 15.41
C ASN A 200 14.17 5.99 14.84
N LYS A 201 12.87 5.78 15.07
CA LYS A 201 12.12 4.63 14.53
C LYS A 201 10.84 5.06 13.82
N THR A 202 10.85 6.30 13.35
CA THR A 202 9.77 6.90 12.59
C THR A 202 10.32 7.38 11.26
N GLY A 203 9.76 6.91 10.16
CA GLY A 203 10.16 7.31 8.81
C GLY A 203 8.95 7.62 7.95
N ALA A 204 9.11 8.55 7.02
CA ALA A 204 8.02 8.91 6.11
C ALA A 204 7.57 7.74 5.23
N ILE A 205 8.46 6.80 4.93
CA ILE A 205 8.18 5.58 4.16
C ILE A 205 8.23 4.36 5.07
N CYS A 206 9.32 4.14 5.81
CA CYS A 206 9.51 2.95 6.63
C CYS A 206 10.07 3.29 8.01
N GLY A 207 9.46 2.73 9.07
CA GLY A 207 9.94 2.95 10.43
C GLY A 207 11.26 2.27 10.73
N TYR A 208 11.36 0.99 10.41
CA TYR A 208 12.58 0.18 10.60
C TYR A 208 12.80 -0.72 9.39
N ASN A 209 14.01 -0.70 8.85
CA ASN A 209 14.37 -1.42 7.64
C ASN A 209 15.59 -2.32 7.81
N THR A 210 15.52 -3.53 7.28
CA THR A 210 16.66 -4.45 7.10
C THR A 210 16.81 -4.93 5.66
N ASP A 211 16.11 -4.31 4.72
CA ASP A 211 16.09 -4.64 3.29
C ASP A 211 16.33 -3.38 2.43
N GLU A 212 15.95 -3.40 1.16
CA GLU A 212 16.02 -2.25 0.27
C GLU A 212 14.76 -1.38 0.35
N VAL A 213 14.96 -0.06 0.47
CA VAL A 213 13.93 0.97 0.33
C VAL A 213 14.39 1.95 -0.74
N LYS A 214 13.79 1.89 -1.92
CA LYS A 214 14.22 2.68 -3.07
C LYS A 214 13.06 3.28 -3.85
N HIS A 215 13.31 4.41 -4.48
CA HIS A 215 12.37 5.01 -5.42
C HIS A 215 10.98 5.24 -4.81
N ASN A 216 10.96 5.83 -3.60
CA ASN A 216 9.73 6.22 -2.93
C ASN A 216 9.68 7.74 -2.74
N PHE A 217 8.47 8.28 -2.64
CA PHE A 217 8.23 9.70 -2.58
C PHE A 217 7.33 10.03 -1.38
N TRP A 218 7.53 11.19 -0.74
CA TRP A 218 6.67 11.62 0.35
C TRP A 218 6.52 13.14 0.43
N LEU A 219 5.38 13.57 0.97
CA LEU A 219 5.16 14.94 1.33
C LEU A 219 6.07 15.32 2.51
N TYR A 220 6.86 16.35 2.33
CA TYR A 220 7.68 16.89 3.39
C TYR A 220 6.90 17.91 4.20
N ASP A 221 6.58 17.57 5.44
CA ASP A 221 6.12 18.51 6.43
C ASP A 221 7.16 18.61 7.58
N PRO A 222 7.81 19.78 7.76
CA PRO A 222 8.80 19.95 8.80
C PRO A 222 8.24 19.83 10.23
N ALA A 223 6.92 19.89 10.40
CA ALA A 223 6.25 19.74 11.68
C ALA A 223 6.11 18.26 12.10
N TYR A 224 5.94 17.34 11.14
CA TYR A 224 5.60 15.95 11.41
C TYR A 224 6.62 14.95 10.85
N SER A 225 7.13 15.18 9.66
CA SER A 225 8.14 14.28 9.11
C SER A 225 9.54 14.85 9.30
N LYS A 226 10.43 14.08 9.87
CA LYS A 226 11.82 14.51 10.13
C LYS A 226 12.70 14.45 8.88
N GLY A 227 12.13 14.49 7.71
CA GLY A 227 12.87 14.51 6.45
C GLY A 227 13.58 13.19 6.13
N MET A 228 13.30 12.11 6.85
CA MET A 228 13.92 10.80 6.63
C MET A 228 12.90 9.82 6.02
N ALA A 229 13.27 9.21 4.89
CA ALA A 229 12.49 8.13 4.31
C ALA A 229 12.36 6.95 5.28
N VAL A 230 13.45 6.62 5.98
CA VAL A 230 13.54 5.46 6.88
C VAL A 230 14.02 5.91 8.25
N GLY A 231 13.31 5.54 9.30
CA GLY A 231 13.66 5.86 10.69
C GLY A 231 14.95 5.17 11.12
N VAL A 232 15.01 3.84 11.02
CA VAL A 232 16.23 3.05 11.23
C VAL A 232 16.51 2.19 10.02
N ASN A 233 17.68 2.36 9.45
CA ASN A 233 18.20 1.45 8.44
C ASN A 233 19.30 0.55 9.06
N ASN A 234 18.99 -0.73 9.24
CA ASN A 234 19.92 -1.72 9.78
C ASN A 234 20.28 -2.78 8.73
N SER A 235 19.96 -2.50 7.47
CA SER A 235 20.34 -3.35 6.34
C SER A 235 21.72 -2.96 5.82
N GLY A 236 22.44 -3.94 5.28
CA GLY A 236 23.48 -3.63 4.32
C GLY A 236 22.92 -3.12 2.97
N GLY A 237 21.59 -3.08 2.83
CA GLY A 237 20.87 -2.70 1.63
C GLY A 237 20.76 -1.19 1.44
N ALA A 238 20.66 -0.76 0.19
CA ALA A 238 20.66 0.64 -0.16
C ALA A 238 19.31 1.28 0.16
N VAL A 239 19.34 2.36 0.96
CA VAL A 239 18.27 3.36 1.01
C VAL A 239 18.65 4.45 0.02
N ALA A 240 18.10 4.39 -1.18
CA ALA A 240 18.47 5.26 -2.28
C ALA A 240 17.25 5.72 -3.09
N GLU A 241 17.42 6.81 -3.84
CA GLU A 241 16.40 7.28 -4.78
C GLU A 241 15.04 7.60 -4.10
N ASN A 242 15.05 7.85 -2.78
CA ASN A 242 13.86 8.26 -2.05
C ASN A 242 13.85 9.79 -1.96
N VAL A 243 12.74 10.42 -2.34
CA VAL A 243 12.66 11.86 -2.52
C VAL A 243 11.50 12.45 -1.72
N TYR A 244 11.80 13.46 -0.90
CA TYR A 244 10.76 14.28 -0.31
C TYR A 244 10.36 15.42 -1.27
N LEU A 245 9.09 15.75 -1.26
CA LEU A 245 8.50 16.71 -2.16
C LEU A 245 7.65 17.72 -1.39
N THR A 246 7.61 18.94 -1.89
CA THR A 246 6.61 19.92 -1.42
C THR A 246 5.23 19.54 -1.95
N GLU A 247 4.20 20.16 -1.38
CA GLU A 247 2.83 19.95 -1.83
C GLU A 247 2.65 20.29 -3.32
N ASP A 248 3.16 21.45 -3.76
CA ASP A 248 3.09 21.89 -5.15
C ASP A 248 3.80 20.92 -6.11
N GLN A 249 4.92 20.35 -5.67
CA GLN A 249 5.65 19.33 -6.44
C GLN A 249 4.87 18.01 -6.54
N LEU A 250 4.24 17.57 -5.45
CA LEU A 250 3.41 16.39 -5.45
C LEU A 250 2.18 16.55 -6.34
N LYS A 251 1.62 17.76 -6.42
CA LYS A 251 0.47 18.07 -7.27
C LYS A 251 0.83 18.41 -8.72
N GLY A 252 2.11 18.46 -9.07
CA GLY A 252 2.56 18.86 -10.41
C GLY A 252 2.28 20.32 -10.74
N GLU A 253 2.05 21.19 -9.74
CA GLU A 253 1.72 22.60 -9.91
C GLU A 253 2.94 23.48 -10.14
N THR A 254 4.12 23.01 -9.75
CA THR A 254 5.40 23.66 -10.05
C THR A 254 6.19 22.80 -11.00
N SER A 255 6.95 23.43 -11.90
CA SER A 255 7.99 22.76 -12.68
C SER A 255 9.11 22.29 -11.73
N ALA A 256 8.86 21.18 -11.03
CA ALA A 256 9.90 20.50 -10.29
C ALA A 256 11.01 20.10 -11.25
N GLU A 257 12.24 20.06 -10.77
CA GLU A 257 13.33 19.41 -11.51
C GLU A 257 12.83 18.02 -11.93
N PRO A 258 12.85 17.67 -13.22
CA PRO A 258 12.32 16.42 -13.70
C PRO A 258 13.04 15.25 -13.03
N TYR A 259 12.27 14.21 -12.66
CA TYR A 259 12.84 13.04 -11.99
C TYR A 259 13.52 12.11 -12.98
N TYR A 260 14.73 11.71 -12.64
CA TYR A 260 15.45 10.68 -13.39
C TYR A 260 14.93 9.29 -12.97
N VAL A 261 14.51 8.51 -13.95
CA VAL A 261 14.14 7.10 -13.73
C VAL A 261 15.33 6.24 -14.15
N SER A 262 15.87 5.46 -13.22
CA SER A 262 16.96 4.54 -13.48
C SER A 262 16.58 3.54 -14.59
N GLY A 263 17.44 3.40 -15.59
CA GLY A 263 17.17 2.54 -16.75
C GLY A 263 16.45 3.24 -17.91
N THR A 264 16.11 4.52 -17.76
CA THR A 264 15.72 5.40 -18.86
C THR A 264 16.71 6.53 -18.97
N ASP A 265 17.08 6.94 -20.18
CA ASP A 265 17.93 8.13 -20.40
C ASP A 265 17.10 9.43 -20.37
N SER A 266 15.97 9.42 -19.65
CA SER A 266 14.98 10.48 -19.69
C SER A 266 14.57 10.93 -18.30
N TYR A 267 14.21 12.22 -18.20
CA TYR A 267 13.62 12.82 -17.02
C TYR A 267 12.12 12.96 -17.22
N PHE A 268 11.34 12.79 -16.17
CA PHE A 268 9.89 12.79 -16.22
C PHE A 268 9.29 13.67 -15.10
N GLU A 269 8.08 14.13 -15.27
CA GLU A 269 7.27 14.62 -14.14
C GLU A 269 6.98 13.46 -13.17
N LEU A 270 6.53 13.75 -11.95
CA LEU A 270 6.37 12.76 -10.90
C LEU A 270 5.48 11.56 -11.34
N VAL A 271 4.28 11.83 -11.82
CA VAL A 271 3.35 10.75 -12.24
C VAL A 271 3.88 9.96 -13.43
N ASP A 272 4.57 10.62 -14.36
CA ASP A 272 5.21 9.97 -15.49
C ASP A 272 6.42 9.13 -15.05
N ALA A 273 7.22 9.63 -14.09
CA ALA A 273 8.33 8.88 -13.50
C ALA A 273 7.84 7.64 -12.76
N LEU A 274 6.80 7.78 -11.94
CA LEU A 274 6.14 6.67 -11.24
C LEU A 274 5.58 5.65 -12.23
N THR A 275 4.91 6.11 -13.29
CA THR A 275 4.34 5.26 -14.35
C THR A 275 5.41 4.56 -15.17
N ALA A 276 6.49 5.26 -15.56
CA ALA A 276 7.59 4.67 -16.28
C ALA A 276 8.27 3.55 -15.47
N TRP A 277 8.51 3.81 -14.17
CA TRP A 277 9.03 2.80 -13.28
C TRP A 277 8.10 1.59 -13.17
N ALA A 278 6.80 1.81 -13.00
CA ALA A 278 5.81 0.74 -12.92
C ALA A 278 5.77 -0.10 -14.20
N ALA A 279 5.83 0.52 -15.37
CA ALA A 279 5.84 -0.18 -16.65
C ALA A 279 7.08 -1.06 -16.83
N ASP A 280 8.25 -0.61 -16.34
CA ASP A 280 9.51 -1.37 -16.42
C ASP A 280 9.60 -2.50 -15.39
N ASN A 281 8.84 -2.43 -14.32
CA ASN A 281 8.86 -3.41 -13.23
C ASN A 281 7.60 -4.31 -13.18
N THR A 282 6.72 -4.21 -14.16
CA THR A 282 5.64 -5.17 -14.37
C THR A 282 6.25 -6.51 -14.82
N ASP A 283 5.97 -7.57 -14.07
CA ASP A 283 6.41 -8.93 -14.38
C ASP A 283 5.22 -9.90 -14.38
N THR A 284 4.87 -10.37 -15.57
CA THR A 284 3.82 -11.36 -15.78
C THR A 284 4.36 -12.77 -16.01
N SER A 285 5.67 -12.98 -15.92
CA SER A 285 6.31 -14.26 -16.13
C SER A 285 6.06 -15.26 -15.00
N GLN A 286 5.74 -14.76 -13.82
CA GLN A 286 5.38 -15.54 -12.63
C GLN A 286 3.86 -15.73 -12.62
N TRP A 287 3.38 -16.75 -13.27
CA TRP A 287 1.93 -16.95 -13.40
C TRP A 287 1.22 -17.22 -12.05
N ASP A 288 1.94 -17.69 -11.04
CA ASP A 288 1.40 -17.91 -9.68
C ASP A 288 1.36 -16.62 -8.83
N ASP A 289 2.11 -15.58 -9.19
CA ASP A 289 2.20 -14.32 -8.47
C ASP A 289 2.63 -13.16 -9.42
N PRO A 290 1.79 -12.82 -10.40
CA PRO A 290 2.11 -11.78 -11.36
C PRO A 290 2.20 -10.42 -10.68
N VAL A 291 3.20 -9.62 -11.04
CA VAL A 291 3.32 -8.22 -10.65
C VAL A 291 2.86 -7.35 -11.81
N VAL A 292 1.60 -6.94 -11.78
CA VAL A 292 1.04 -5.99 -12.75
C VAL A 292 0.83 -4.65 -12.06
N LEU A 293 1.70 -3.69 -12.35
CA LEU A 293 1.65 -2.38 -11.72
C LEU A 293 0.78 -1.42 -12.52
N GLY A 294 -0.09 -0.69 -11.82
CA GLY A 294 -0.93 0.36 -12.37
C GLY A 294 -0.12 1.61 -12.74
N GLY A 295 -0.62 2.37 -13.70
CA GLY A 295 -0.08 3.70 -13.99
C GLY A 295 -0.44 4.70 -12.90
N TRP A 296 0.11 5.90 -12.98
CA TRP A 296 -0.17 7.01 -12.07
C TRP A 296 -0.78 8.18 -12.81
N VAL A 297 -1.70 8.86 -12.17
CA VAL A 297 -2.34 10.07 -12.66
C VAL A 297 -2.48 11.08 -11.52
N TYR A 298 -2.68 12.36 -11.85
CA TYR A 298 -3.10 13.31 -10.83
C TYR A 298 -4.62 13.24 -10.63
N SER A 299 -5.04 13.10 -9.39
CA SER A 299 -6.45 13.12 -9.00
C SER A 299 -7.10 14.45 -9.39
N SER A 300 -8.26 14.39 -10.02
CA SER A 300 -9.04 15.58 -10.34
C SER A 300 -9.67 16.25 -9.12
N GLU A 301 -9.80 15.52 -8.00
CA GLU A 301 -10.39 16.03 -6.76
C GLU A 301 -9.33 16.62 -5.84
N THR A 302 -8.22 15.96 -5.66
CA THR A 302 -7.21 16.32 -4.68
C THR A 302 -5.97 16.97 -5.29
N GLY A 303 -5.73 16.75 -6.59
CA GLY A 303 -4.51 17.15 -7.28
C GLY A 303 -3.30 16.24 -7.00
N TYR A 304 -3.37 15.36 -6.01
CA TYR A 304 -2.28 14.46 -5.67
C TYR A 304 -2.19 13.25 -6.62
N PRO A 305 -1.04 12.56 -6.69
CA PRO A 305 -0.91 11.33 -7.46
C PRO A 305 -1.86 10.24 -6.97
N GLU A 306 -2.45 9.51 -7.89
CA GLU A 306 -3.26 8.31 -7.65
C GLU A 306 -2.82 7.19 -8.57
N VAL A 307 -2.82 5.96 -8.07
CA VAL A 307 -2.53 4.77 -8.86
C VAL A 307 -3.80 4.31 -9.59
N THR A 308 -3.67 3.98 -10.87
CA THR A 308 -4.80 3.51 -11.69
C THR A 308 -4.91 2.00 -11.67
N ALA A 309 -6.11 1.48 -11.97
CA ALA A 309 -6.33 0.05 -12.15
C ALA A 309 -5.79 -0.48 -13.50
N GLU A 310 -5.48 0.41 -14.44
CA GLU A 310 -4.95 0.04 -15.75
C GLU A 310 -3.44 -0.21 -15.66
N PRO A 311 -2.93 -1.26 -16.33
CA PRO A 311 -1.50 -1.52 -16.36
C PRO A 311 -0.70 -0.32 -16.85
N ALA A 312 0.40 -0.02 -16.17
CA ALA A 312 1.27 1.07 -16.53
C ALA A 312 1.79 0.94 -17.96
N GLN A 313 1.72 2.02 -18.70
CA GLN A 313 2.31 2.14 -20.02
C GLN A 313 3.45 3.15 -19.95
N LYS A 314 4.57 2.88 -20.61
CA LYS A 314 5.65 3.85 -20.66
C LYS A 314 5.16 5.16 -21.29
N PRO A 315 5.34 6.30 -20.60
CA PRO A 315 5.08 7.58 -21.22
C PRO A 315 5.87 7.72 -22.53
N GLN A 316 5.22 8.19 -23.56
CA GLN A 316 5.89 8.45 -24.85
C GLN A 316 6.65 9.76 -24.77
N GLY A 317 7.96 9.69 -24.63
CA GLY A 317 8.85 10.85 -24.59
C GLY A 317 9.10 11.35 -23.17
N GLY A 318 10.33 11.22 -22.68
CA GLY A 318 10.77 12.00 -21.53
C GLY A 318 10.84 13.48 -21.90
N ILE A 319 10.93 14.37 -20.91
CA ILE A 319 11.16 15.80 -21.11
C ILE A 319 12.55 15.94 -21.78
N GLY A 320 12.56 15.80 -23.10
CA GLY A 320 13.66 16.30 -23.91
C GLY A 320 13.68 17.82 -23.80
N THR A 321 14.77 18.44 -24.16
CA THR A 321 15.07 19.88 -24.00
C THR A 321 14.10 20.86 -24.68
N ASP A 322 12.88 20.45 -25.05
CA ASP A 322 11.88 21.30 -25.67
C ASP A 322 10.51 21.10 -24.99
N PRO A 323 10.03 22.06 -24.16
CA PRO A 323 8.82 21.92 -23.39
C PRO A 323 7.58 22.29 -24.21
N THR A 324 7.17 21.46 -25.13
CA THR A 324 5.82 21.54 -25.67
C THR A 324 4.97 20.42 -25.08
N PHE A 325 4.37 20.70 -23.93
CA PHE A 325 3.42 19.82 -23.27
C PHE A 325 2.10 19.82 -24.01
N GLU A 326 1.70 18.70 -24.59
CA GLU A 326 0.28 18.39 -24.73
C GLU A 326 -0.16 17.69 -23.43
N ILE A 327 -0.88 18.40 -22.58
CA ILE A 327 -1.61 17.83 -21.46
C ILE A 327 -2.64 16.88 -22.06
N LEU A 328 -2.47 15.57 -21.88
CA LEU A 328 -3.52 14.61 -22.16
C LEU A 328 -4.69 14.90 -21.21
N THR A 329 -5.71 15.55 -21.70
CA THR A 329 -6.91 15.95 -20.95
C THR A 329 -7.94 14.85 -20.78
N ASP A 330 -7.63 13.61 -21.11
CA ASP A 330 -8.50 12.47 -20.85
C ASP A 330 -8.25 11.97 -19.43
N ARG A 331 -8.88 12.66 -18.50
CA ARG A 331 -8.94 12.27 -17.11
C ARG A 331 -9.91 11.12 -16.96
N TYR A 332 -9.43 9.96 -16.57
CA TYR A 332 -10.30 8.88 -16.12
C TYR A 332 -10.75 9.19 -14.70
N GLU A 333 -12.04 9.46 -14.52
CA GLU A 333 -12.66 9.46 -13.21
C GLU A 333 -12.51 8.05 -12.63
N VAL A 334 -11.94 7.94 -11.42
CA VAL A 334 -12.07 6.74 -10.61
C VAL A 334 -13.53 6.71 -10.12
N SER A 335 -14.43 6.33 -10.99
CA SER A 335 -15.79 6.02 -10.59
C SER A 335 -15.75 4.70 -9.84
N CYS A 336 -16.12 4.70 -8.57
CA CYS A 336 -16.57 3.50 -7.90
C CYS A 336 -17.62 2.85 -8.79
N TYR A 337 -17.30 1.73 -9.39
CA TYR A 337 -18.22 1.02 -10.26
C TYR A 337 -19.44 0.61 -9.47
N SER A 338 -20.55 1.29 -9.69
CA SER A 338 -21.86 0.71 -9.45
C SER A 338 -22.16 -0.18 -10.66
N SER A 339 -22.13 -1.48 -10.49
CA SER A 339 -22.62 -2.42 -11.48
C SER A 339 -24.14 -2.25 -11.63
N GLU A 340 -24.61 -1.89 -12.80
CA GLU A 340 -25.91 -2.33 -13.24
C GLU A 340 -25.87 -3.79 -13.65
#